data_b6701db1bd735c1744f2a7c391eb4bc6
#
_entry.id   b6701db1bd735c1744f2a7c391eb4bc6
#
_cell.length_a   1.000
_cell.length_b   1.000
_cell.length_c   1.000
_cell.angle_alpha   90.00
_cell.angle_beta   90.00
_cell.angle_gamma   90.00
#
_symmetry.space_group_name_H-M   'P 1'
#
loop_
_entity.id
_entity.type
_entity.pdbx_description
1 polymer ?
#
loop_
_entity_poly.entity_id
_entity_poly.type
_entity_poly.pdbx_seq_one_letter_code
_entity_poly.pdbx_strand_id
1 'polypeptide(L)'
;AVAGRQGLLWIDIESTGREDGALLTDVFRFHPLTIEDCYGVVQYPKIDEYEGYIFAVVHGVRADGAPHEVQTVELDFYVGPNYLVTFHIDPVPSVAEIWQRCEEQPERLHRGLDFLLHSILDRMANRYIPVVDDLGEALDALEREALENPSRSVLLRILQVKRSILDLRRVASPQRDVLLRFARDPFPFIRPETRVYFADVRDLMDRTARVIESHVSLAEGALTVYLSATTSSSNEAMKVL
;
A
#
# COMPACT_ATOMS: atom_id res chain seq x y z
N ALA A 1 10.52 28.73 -7.57
CA ALA A 1 10.82 27.50 -8.34
C ALA A 1 9.57 27.01 -9.08
N VAL A 2 8.44 26.78 -8.40
CA VAL A 2 7.20 26.25 -9.01
C VAL A 2 6.69 27.17 -10.13
N ALA A 3 6.53 28.46 -9.86
CA ALA A 3 6.02 29.42 -10.84
C ALA A 3 6.97 29.67 -12.03
N GLY A 4 8.29 29.56 -11.82
CA GLY A 4 9.31 29.79 -12.85
C GLY A 4 9.62 28.56 -13.71
N ARG A 5 9.08 27.37 -13.40
CA ARG A 5 9.36 26.08 -14.06
C ARG A 5 10.86 25.76 -14.23
N GLN A 6 11.70 26.32 -13.33
CA GLN A 6 13.13 26.10 -13.34
C GLN A 6 13.52 25.08 -12.26
N GLY A 7 14.22 24.03 -12.66
CA GLY A 7 14.64 22.94 -11.80
C GLY A 7 13.53 21.94 -11.51
N LEU A 8 13.87 20.88 -10.78
CA LEU A 8 12.97 19.84 -10.29
C LEU A 8 12.79 20.02 -8.79
N LEU A 9 11.56 19.83 -8.31
CA LEU A 9 11.21 20.03 -6.91
C LEU A 9 10.46 18.78 -6.40
N TRP A 10 10.96 18.16 -5.34
CA TRP A 10 10.22 17.21 -4.54
C TRP A 10 9.92 17.81 -3.17
N ILE A 11 8.67 17.77 -2.78
CA ILE A 11 8.20 18.18 -1.46
C ILE A 11 7.51 16.98 -0.84
N ASP A 12 7.94 16.63 0.37
CA ASP A 12 7.27 15.63 1.19
C ASP A 12 6.58 16.33 2.36
N ILE A 13 5.29 16.04 2.56
CA ILE A 13 4.46 16.64 3.60
C ILE A 13 3.95 15.52 4.50
N GLU A 14 4.56 15.38 5.67
CA GLU A 14 4.02 14.58 6.76
C GLU A 14 3.12 15.48 7.59
N SER A 15 1.80 15.29 7.45
CA SER A 15 0.82 16.18 8.05
C SER A 15 0.45 15.75 9.45
N THR A 16 0.46 16.71 10.38
CA THR A 16 -0.03 16.54 11.75
C THR A 16 -1.40 17.18 11.96
N GLY A 17 -1.88 17.94 10.98
CA GLY A 17 -3.17 18.63 11.04
C GLY A 17 -3.49 19.42 9.78
N ARG A 18 -4.72 19.94 9.71
CA ARG A 18 -5.21 20.67 8.51
C ARG A 18 -4.44 21.94 8.17
N GLU A 19 -3.66 22.48 9.10
CA GLU A 19 -2.83 23.67 8.87
C GLU A 19 -1.72 23.41 7.85
N ASP A 20 -1.22 22.16 7.77
CA ASP A 20 -0.17 21.76 6.83
C ASP A 20 -0.65 21.80 5.37
N GLY A 21 -1.97 21.76 5.14
CA GLY A 21 -2.60 21.88 3.83
C GLY A 21 -2.53 23.27 3.19
N ALA A 22 -2.13 24.30 3.92
CA ALA A 22 -2.00 25.67 3.37
C ALA A 22 -1.03 25.71 2.18
N LEU A 23 0.03 24.89 2.18
CA LEU A 23 0.94 24.79 1.05
C LEU A 23 0.24 24.29 -0.23
N LEU A 24 -0.63 23.29 -0.08
CA LEU A 24 -1.39 22.71 -1.20
C LEU A 24 -2.39 23.72 -1.78
N THR A 25 -3.03 24.52 -0.92
CA THR A 25 -4.04 25.51 -1.30
C THR A 25 -3.41 26.81 -1.82
N ASP A 26 -2.50 27.41 -1.07
CA ASP A 26 -2.05 28.79 -1.31
C ASP A 26 -0.91 28.86 -2.33
N VAL A 27 -0.03 27.86 -2.34
CA VAL A 27 1.13 27.83 -3.22
C VAL A 27 0.84 27.07 -4.51
N PHE A 28 0.35 25.83 -4.39
CA PHE A 28 0.09 24.97 -5.54
C PHE A 28 -1.28 25.19 -6.17
N ARG A 29 -2.26 25.68 -5.38
CA ARG A 29 -3.66 25.89 -5.80
C ARG A 29 -4.31 24.62 -6.35
N PHE A 30 -4.04 23.49 -5.68
CA PHE A 30 -4.67 22.23 -6.05
C PHE A 30 -6.18 22.29 -5.84
N HIS A 31 -6.89 21.45 -6.55
CA HIS A 31 -8.36 21.44 -6.48
C HIS A 31 -8.83 21.08 -5.06
N PRO A 32 -9.83 21.77 -4.48
CA PRO A 32 -10.27 21.53 -3.11
C PRO A 32 -10.65 20.09 -2.81
N LEU A 33 -11.22 19.35 -3.77
CA LEU A 33 -11.57 17.94 -3.59
C LEU A 33 -10.34 17.05 -3.36
N THR A 34 -9.21 17.31 -4.04
CA THR A 34 -7.99 16.53 -3.81
C THR A 34 -7.38 16.81 -2.45
N ILE A 35 -7.52 18.04 -1.94
CA ILE A 35 -7.09 18.42 -0.59
C ILE A 35 -8.01 17.80 0.46
N GLU A 36 -9.33 17.76 0.19
CA GLU A 36 -10.29 17.07 1.06
C GLU A 36 -9.99 15.56 1.14
N ASP A 37 -9.64 14.94 0.04
CA ASP A 37 -9.22 13.53 -0.02
C ASP A 37 -8.03 13.25 0.90
N CYS A 38 -7.00 14.10 0.90
CA CYS A 38 -5.81 13.96 1.75
C CYS A 38 -6.11 13.96 3.27
N TYR A 39 -7.22 14.57 3.69
CA TYR A 39 -7.65 14.63 5.10
C TYR A 39 -8.90 13.81 5.39
N GLY A 40 -9.41 13.12 4.38
CA GLY A 40 -10.63 12.33 4.48
C GLY A 40 -10.45 11.01 5.22
N VAL A 41 -11.49 10.20 5.19
CA VAL A 41 -11.40 8.79 5.55
C VAL A 41 -10.56 8.09 4.49
N VAL A 42 -9.71 7.16 4.90
CA VAL A 42 -8.84 6.35 4.01
C VAL A 42 -9.48 6.09 2.65
N GLN A 43 -8.91 6.68 1.61
CA GLN A 43 -9.39 6.55 0.26
C GLN A 43 -8.96 5.20 -0.35
N TYR A 44 -9.70 4.71 -1.34
CA TYR A 44 -9.19 3.63 -2.16
C TYR A 44 -8.13 4.18 -3.14
N PRO A 45 -7.13 3.37 -3.49
CA PRO A 45 -6.17 3.76 -4.53
C PRO A 45 -6.90 4.24 -5.79
N LYS A 46 -6.56 5.44 -6.24
CA LYS A 46 -7.14 6.10 -7.42
C LYS A 46 -6.13 7.01 -8.10
N ILE A 47 -6.43 7.40 -9.33
CA ILE A 47 -5.65 8.37 -10.07
C ILE A 47 -6.60 9.24 -10.91
N ASP A 48 -6.47 10.54 -10.73
CA ASP A 48 -7.29 11.56 -11.37
C ASP A 48 -6.39 12.57 -12.08
N GLU A 49 -6.79 13.02 -13.27
CA GLU A 49 -6.08 14.03 -14.05
C GLU A 49 -6.78 15.36 -13.90
N TYR A 50 -6.02 16.37 -13.51
CA TYR A 50 -6.44 17.75 -13.39
C TYR A 50 -5.67 18.64 -14.36
N GLU A 51 -6.15 19.85 -14.59
CA GLU A 51 -5.43 20.82 -15.41
C GLU A 51 -4.07 21.16 -14.75
N GLY A 52 -2.98 20.71 -15.37
CA GLY A 52 -1.62 20.99 -14.94
C GLY A 52 -1.01 20.02 -13.92
N TYR A 53 -1.72 18.99 -13.45
CA TYR A 53 -1.17 17.96 -12.59
C TYR A 53 -1.99 16.65 -12.60
N ILE A 54 -1.38 15.58 -12.12
CA ILE A 54 -2.02 14.31 -11.80
C ILE A 54 -2.12 14.22 -10.28
N PHE A 55 -3.28 13.80 -9.77
CA PHE A 55 -3.47 13.40 -8.39
C PHE A 55 -3.62 11.89 -8.30
N ALA A 56 -2.89 11.23 -7.41
CA ALA A 56 -2.98 9.79 -7.22
C ALA A 56 -2.91 9.44 -5.73
N VAL A 57 -3.78 8.55 -5.31
CA VAL A 57 -3.81 7.95 -3.97
C VAL A 57 -3.31 6.52 -4.10
N VAL A 58 -2.33 6.15 -3.30
CA VAL A 58 -1.78 4.79 -3.21
C VAL A 58 -1.59 4.39 -1.75
N HIS A 59 -1.41 3.10 -1.51
CA HIS A 59 -1.21 2.60 -0.17
C HIS A 59 0.11 1.82 -0.07
N GLY A 60 0.86 2.09 0.98
CA GLY A 60 1.96 1.26 1.45
C GLY A 60 1.49 0.29 2.52
N VAL A 61 2.41 -0.55 3.01
CA VAL A 61 2.18 -1.48 4.10
C VAL A 61 3.15 -1.22 5.25
N ARG A 62 2.64 -1.34 6.48
CA ARG A 62 3.40 -1.35 7.71
C ARG A 62 3.08 -2.62 8.50
N ALA A 63 4.11 -3.25 9.04
CA ALA A 63 4.02 -4.46 9.86
C ALA A 63 4.85 -4.28 11.14
N ASP A 64 4.70 -3.13 11.79
CA ASP A 64 5.42 -2.71 13.00
C ASP A 64 4.57 -2.85 14.28
N GLY A 65 3.36 -3.40 14.16
CA GLY A 65 2.43 -3.67 15.25
C GLY A 65 2.62 -5.04 15.90
N ALA A 66 1.51 -5.62 16.39
CA ALA A 66 1.49 -6.98 16.91
C ALA A 66 1.82 -8.01 15.80
N PRO A 67 2.30 -9.23 16.16
CA PRO A 67 2.59 -10.27 15.17
C PRO A 67 1.41 -10.49 14.21
N HIS A 68 1.71 -10.46 12.90
CA HIS A 68 0.75 -10.63 11.80
C HIS A 68 -0.35 -9.54 11.73
N GLU A 69 -0.19 -8.45 12.46
CA GLU A 69 -1.01 -7.25 12.29
C GLU A 69 -0.40 -6.36 11.20
N VAL A 70 -1.14 -6.16 10.14
CA VAL A 70 -0.73 -5.34 9.00
C VAL A 70 -1.62 -4.12 8.91
N GLN A 71 -1.01 -2.96 8.77
CA GLN A 71 -1.67 -1.69 8.53
C GLN A 71 -1.35 -1.20 7.11
N THR A 72 -2.34 -0.67 6.43
CA THR A 72 -2.14 0.08 5.18
C THR A 72 -1.97 1.55 5.51
N VAL A 73 -1.00 2.21 4.86
CA VAL A 73 -0.72 3.63 5.02
C VAL A 73 -0.94 4.34 3.69
N GLU A 74 -1.74 5.39 3.72
CA GLU A 74 -2.07 6.19 2.54
C GLU A 74 -0.92 7.13 2.19
N LEU A 75 -0.68 7.28 0.89
CA LEU A 75 0.26 8.23 0.32
C LEU A 75 -0.36 8.88 -0.91
N ASP A 76 -0.49 10.19 -0.86
CA ASP A 76 -1.01 10.98 -1.96
C ASP A 76 0.12 11.60 -2.78
N PHE A 77 -0.07 11.60 -4.08
CA PHE A 77 0.87 12.21 -5.02
C PHE A 77 0.20 13.33 -5.81
N TYR A 78 0.89 14.45 -5.90
CA TYR A 78 0.61 15.48 -6.90
C TYR A 78 1.80 15.57 -7.84
N VAL A 79 1.59 15.19 -9.09
CA VAL A 79 2.64 15.12 -10.12
C VAL A 79 2.41 16.24 -11.13
N GLY A 80 3.28 17.22 -11.14
CA GLY A 80 3.22 18.33 -12.07
C GLY A 80 4.42 18.37 -13.03
N PRO A 81 4.53 19.42 -13.87
CA PRO A 81 5.56 19.50 -14.91
C PRO A 81 6.99 19.54 -14.37
N ASN A 82 7.20 20.09 -13.17
CA ASN A 82 8.53 20.23 -12.57
C ASN A 82 8.53 20.02 -11.04
N TYR A 83 7.42 19.47 -10.51
CA TYR A 83 7.31 19.15 -9.08
C TYR A 83 6.65 17.79 -8.87
N LEU A 84 7.04 17.15 -7.78
CA LEU A 84 6.37 16.04 -7.15
C LEU A 84 6.06 16.45 -5.71
N VAL A 85 4.80 16.38 -5.28
CA VAL A 85 4.43 16.54 -3.89
C VAL A 85 3.91 15.21 -3.40
N THR A 86 4.48 14.72 -2.31
CA THR A 86 3.98 13.59 -1.54
C THR A 86 3.32 14.12 -0.27
N PHE A 87 2.16 13.56 0.05
CA PHE A 87 1.42 13.93 1.26
C PHE A 87 0.98 12.66 1.98
N HIS A 88 1.18 12.63 3.28
CA HIS A 88 0.75 11.52 4.13
C HIS A 88 0.54 11.99 5.59
N ILE A 89 -0.33 11.30 6.32
CA ILE A 89 -0.59 11.55 7.75
C ILE A 89 0.29 10.61 8.58
N ASP A 90 0.24 9.32 8.26
CA ASP A 90 1.08 8.32 8.91
C ASP A 90 2.43 8.19 8.22
N PRO A 91 3.52 7.88 8.95
CA PRO A 91 4.83 7.68 8.35
C PRO A 91 4.82 6.63 7.24
N VAL A 92 5.38 6.96 6.09
CA VAL A 92 5.53 6.06 4.94
C VAL A 92 6.99 5.69 4.77
N PRO A 93 7.42 4.48 5.22
CA PRO A 93 8.84 4.10 5.21
C PRO A 93 9.50 4.16 3.83
N SER A 94 8.73 3.91 2.76
CA SER A 94 9.24 3.96 1.40
C SER A 94 9.61 5.37 0.96
N VAL A 95 8.87 6.38 1.40
CA VAL A 95 9.17 7.80 1.16
C VAL A 95 10.47 8.17 1.87
N ALA A 96 10.56 7.88 3.17
CA ALA A 96 11.76 8.18 3.98
C ALA A 96 13.04 7.53 3.39
N GLU A 97 12.95 6.28 2.95
CA GLU A 97 14.09 5.58 2.33
C GLU A 97 14.53 6.23 1.00
N ILE A 98 13.57 6.63 0.15
CA ILE A 98 13.90 7.28 -1.12
C ILE A 98 14.42 8.70 -0.86
N TRP A 99 13.86 9.41 0.14
CA TRP A 99 14.35 10.72 0.56
C TRP A 99 15.83 10.65 0.96
N GLN A 100 16.17 9.77 1.88
CA GLN A 100 17.55 9.55 2.30
C GLN A 100 18.49 9.26 1.12
N ARG A 101 18.05 8.39 0.18
CA ARG A 101 18.84 8.10 -1.02
C ARG A 101 19.05 9.32 -1.93
N CYS A 102 18.09 10.23 -1.99
CA CYS A 102 18.22 11.48 -2.76
C CYS A 102 19.14 12.48 -2.05
N GLU A 103 19.17 12.50 -0.71
CA GLU A 103 20.13 13.31 0.04
C GLU A 103 21.57 12.80 -0.14
N GLU A 104 21.76 11.48 -0.10
CA GLU A 104 23.08 10.86 -0.31
C GLU A 104 23.58 10.97 -1.76
N GLN A 105 22.66 10.97 -2.74
CA GLN A 105 22.93 10.97 -4.17
C GLN A 105 21.97 11.91 -4.91
N PRO A 106 22.15 13.24 -4.83
CA PRO A 106 21.25 14.23 -5.44
C PRO A 106 21.11 14.10 -6.96
N GLU A 107 22.10 13.50 -7.63
CA GLU A 107 22.07 13.23 -9.06
C GLU A 107 20.92 12.27 -9.48
N ARG A 108 20.36 11.53 -8.57
CA ARG A 108 19.18 10.67 -8.83
C ARG A 108 17.96 11.48 -9.30
N LEU A 109 17.82 12.71 -8.81
CA LEU A 109 16.75 13.62 -9.23
C LEU A 109 16.89 14.05 -10.69
N HIS A 110 18.13 14.02 -11.23
CA HIS A 110 18.35 14.37 -12.65
C HIS A 110 17.69 13.38 -13.62
N ARG A 111 17.30 12.19 -13.17
CA ARG A 111 16.54 11.25 -14.00
C ARG A 111 15.09 11.68 -14.25
N GLY A 112 14.61 12.68 -13.53
CA GLY A 112 13.27 13.25 -13.65
C GLY A 112 12.32 12.80 -12.53
N LEU A 113 11.26 13.58 -12.34
CA LEU A 113 10.28 13.34 -11.27
C LEU A 113 9.40 12.12 -11.52
N ASP A 114 9.15 11.76 -12.76
CA ASP A 114 8.47 10.53 -13.13
C ASP A 114 9.27 9.29 -12.73
N PHE A 115 10.60 9.35 -12.82
CA PHE A 115 11.46 8.28 -12.32
C PHE A 115 11.53 8.27 -10.78
N LEU A 116 11.48 9.43 -10.15
CA LEU A 116 11.38 9.52 -8.68
C LEU A 116 10.06 8.91 -8.20
N LEU A 117 8.93 9.30 -8.82
CA LEU A 117 7.61 8.70 -8.55
C LEU A 117 7.66 7.17 -8.70
N HIS A 118 8.21 6.67 -9.82
CA HIS A 118 8.42 5.25 -10.00
C HIS A 118 9.21 4.62 -8.84
N SER A 119 10.32 5.26 -8.42
CA SER A 119 11.19 4.72 -7.36
C SER A 119 10.45 4.57 -6.02
N ILE A 120 9.56 5.51 -5.70
CA ILE A 120 8.73 5.44 -4.50
C ILE A 120 7.72 4.29 -4.62
N LEU A 121 7.00 4.22 -5.76
CA LEU A 121 5.99 3.18 -6.01
C LEU A 121 6.60 1.78 -6.06
N ASP A 122 7.77 1.61 -6.68
CA ASP A 122 8.52 0.36 -6.71
C ASP A 122 8.91 -0.08 -5.28
N ARG A 123 9.42 0.87 -4.49
CA ARG A 123 9.78 0.56 -3.10
C ARG A 123 8.57 0.19 -2.27
N MET A 124 7.43 0.86 -2.46
CA MET A 124 6.16 0.53 -1.81
C MET A 124 5.68 -0.88 -2.19
N ALA A 125 5.66 -1.20 -3.49
CA ALA A 125 5.23 -2.50 -3.99
C ALA A 125 6.11 -3.65 -3.47
N ASN A 126 7.43 -3.46 -3.44
CA ASN A 126 8.36 -4.47 -2.93
C ASN A 126 8.18 -4.76 -1.43
N ARG A 127 7.65 -3.81 -0.65
CA ARG A 127 7.36 -4.03 0.78
C ARG A 127 6.16 -4.93 1.04
N TYR A 128 5.28 -5.12 0.07
CA TYR A 128 4.16 -6.06 0.21
C TYR A 128 4.63 -7.52 0.27
N ILE A 129 5.69 -7.87 -0.46
CA ILE A 129 6.15 -9.26 -0.61
C ILE A 129 6.41 -9.92 0.74
N PRO A 130 7.34 -9.43 1.59
CA PRO A 130 7.64 -10.08 2.86
C PRO A 130 6.44 -10.10 3.81
N VAL A 131 5.58 -9.08 3.75
CA VAL A 131 4.37 -9.02 4.58
C VAL A 131 3.35 -10.09 4.18
N VAL A 132 3.15 -10.28 2.88
CA VAL A 132 2.23 -11.29 2.36
C VAL A 132 2.76 -12.70 2.63
N ASP A 133 4.06 -12.93 2.46
CA ASP A 133 4.70 -14.21 2.74
C ASP A 133 4.58 -14.58 4.23
N ASP A 134 4.84 -13.64 5.14
CA ASP A 134 4.69 -13.82 6.60
C ASP A 134 3.25 -14.21 7.01
N LEU A 135 2.24 -13.57 6.39
CA LEU A 135 0.84 -13.94 6.62
C LEU A 135 0.51 -15.35 6.13
N GLY A 136 1.09 -15.78 5.02
CA GLY A 136 0.94 -17.15 4.51
C GLY A 136 1.55 -18.18 5.45
N GLU A 137 2.79 -17.96 5.90
CA GLU A 137 3.48 -18.83 6.88
C GLU A 137 2.70 -18.91 8.21
N ALA A 138 2.13 -17.78 8.65
CA ALA A 138 1.30 -17.74 9.85
C ALA A 138 0.03 -18.58 9.69
N LEU A 139 -0.65 -18.54 8.53
CA LEU A 139 -1.82 -19.37 8.27
C LEU A 139 -1.49 -20.87 8.31
N ASP A 140 -0.40 -21.27 7.67
CA ASP A 140 0.05 -22.68 7.65
C ASP A 140 0.39 -23.18 9.07
N ALA A 141 0.98 -22.33 9.90
CA ALA A 141 1.27 -22.65 11.29
C ALA A 141 -0.01 -22.77 12.12
N LEU A 142 -0.95 -21.84 11.92
CA LEU A 142 -2.23 -21.82 12.64
C LEU A 142 -3.14 -22.98 12.25
N GLU A 143 -3.14 -23.42 10.99
CA GLU A 143 -3.87 -24.59 10.55
C GLU A 143 -3.38 -25.86 11.22
N ARG A 144 -2.05 -26.05 11.32
CA ARG A 144 -1.46 -27.19 12.06
C ARG A 144 -1.80 -27.14 13.55
N GLU A 145 -1.67 -25.98 14.19
CA GLU A 145 -2.03 -25.80 15.59
C GLU A 145 -3.53 -26.06 15.84
N ALA A 146 -4.40 -25.68 14.92
CA ALA A 146 -5.83 -25.94 14.98
C ALA A 146 -6.18 -27.44 14.92
N LEU A 147 -5.39 -28.24 14.19
CA LEU A 147 -5.55 -29.71 14.16
C LEU A 147 -5.08 -30.38 15.44
N GLU A 148 -3.95 -29.95 15.99
CA GLU A 148 -3.30 -30.58 17.13
C GLU A 148 -3.93 -30.17 18.46
N ASN A 149 -4.25 -28.88 18.62
CA ASN A 149 -4.76 -28.31 19.87
C ASN A 149 -5.73 -27.14 19.59
N PRO A 150 -6.95 -27.40 19.16
CA PRO A 150 -7.92 -26.36 18.86
C PRO A 150 -8.31 -25.59 20.12
N SER A 151 -7.88 -24.35 20.22
CA SER A 151 -8.15 -23.47 21.36
C SER A 151 -8.74 -22.13 20.90
N ARG A 152 -9.39 -21.41 21.83
CA ARG A 152 -9.91 -20.07 21.55
C ARG A 152 -8.81 -19.09 21.09
N SER A 153 -7.59 -19.26 21.58
CA SER A 153 -6.46 -18.42 21.17
C SER A 153 -6.08 -18.64 19.72
N VAL A 154 -6.10 -19.90 19.24
CA VAL A 154 -5.87 -20.24 17.83
C VAL A 154 -6.92 -19.58 16.94
N LEU A 155 -8.21 -19.68 17.31
CA LEU A 155 -9.28 -19.02 16.57
C LEU A 155 -9.06 -17.51 16.46
N LEU A 156 -8.74 -16.83 17.55
CA LEU A 156 -8.54 -15.37 17.53
C LEU A 156 -7.36 -14.97 16.64
N ARG A 157 -6.29 -15.75 16.63
CA ARG A 157 -5.13 -15.52 15.76
C ARG A 157 -5.47 -15.76 14.29
N ILE A 158 -6.22 -16.80 13.95
CA ILE A 158 -6.72 -17.03 12.57
C ILE A 158 -7.56 -15.83 12.11
N LEU A 159 -8.48 -15.34 12.95
CA LEU A 159 -9.32 -14.19 12.63
C LEU A 159 -8.51 -12.89 12.46
N GLN A 160 -7.45 -12.70 13.25
CA GLN A 160 -6.55 -11.56 13.13
C GLN A 160 -5.79 -11.60 11.79
N VAL A 161 -5.16 -12.72 11.45
CA VAL A 161 -4.47 -12.89 10.17
C VAL A 161 -5.43 -12.71 8.99
N LYS A 162 -6.62 -13.31 9.08
CA LYS A 162 -7.67 -13.11 8.05
C LYS A 162 -8.02 -11.65 7.87
N ARG A 163 -8.14 -10.87 8.95
CA ARG A 163 -8.42 -9.44 8.89
C ARG A 163 -7.32 -8.69 8.15
N SER A 164 -6.05 -8.92 8.50
CA SER A 164 -4.89 -8.32 7.83
C SER A 164 -4.87 -8.62 6.32
N ILE A 165 -5.17 -9.86 5.93
CA ILE A 165 -5.26 -10.26 4.51
C ILE A 165 -6.38 -9.50 3.79
N LEU A 166 -7.56 -9.35 4.42
CA LEU A 166 -8.69 -8.64 3.83
C LEU A 166 -8.40 -7.14 3.69
N ASP A 167 -7.69 -6.52 4.64
CA ASP A 167 -7.27 -5.13 4.55
C ASP A 167 -6.28 -4.92 3.40
N LEU A 168 -5.29 -5.81 3.23
CA LEU A 168 -4.39 -5.80 2.07
C LEU A 168 -5.14 -5.98 0.74
N ARG A 169 -6.10 -6.90 0.69
CA ARG A 169 -6.92 -7.15 -0.50
C ARG A 169 -7.67 -5.90 -0.97
N ARG A 170 -8.22 -5.12 -0.02
CA ARG A 170 -8.98 -3.90 -0.33
C ARG A 170 -8.16 -2.86 -1.08
N VAL A 171 -6.85 -2.79 -0.86
CA VAL A 171 -5.98 -1.79 -1.49
C VAL A 171 -5.18 -2.36 -2.66
N ALA A 172 -4.75 -3.62 -2.61
CA ALA A 172 -3.89 -4.22 -3.62
C ALA A 172 -4.52 -4.25 -5.02
N SER A 173 -5.80 -4.58 -5.13
CA SER A 173 -6.48 -4.66 -6.43
C SER A 173 -6.69 -3.29 -7.08
N PRO A 174 -7.24 -2.26 -6.41
CA PRO A 174 -7.34 -0.92 -6.98
C PRO A 174 -5.96 -0.30 -7.29
N GLN A 175 -4.95 -0.56 -6.45
CA GLN A 175 -3.60 -0.04 -6.67
C GLN A 175 -2.96 -0.57 -7.96
N ARG A 176 -3.21 -1.84 -8.30
CA ARG A 176 -2.81 -2.41 -9.60
C ARG A 176 -3.38 -1.58 -10.76
N ASP A 177 -4.63 -1.11 -10.66
CA ASP A 177 -5.29 -0.33 -11.70
C ASP A 177 -4.69 1.09 -11.80
N VAL A 178 -4.30 1.70 -10.69
CA VAL A 178 -3.52 2.95 -10.68
C VAL A 178 -2.19 2.79 -11.40
N LEU A 179 -1.44 1.72 -11.08
CA LEU A 179 -0.16 1.41 -11.73
C LEU A 179 -0.32 1.10 -13.22
N LEU A 180 -1.43 0.45 -13.62
CA LEU A 180 -1.75 0.23 -15.02
C LEU A 180 -1.94 1.54 -15.77
N ARG A 181 -2.60 2.52 -15.18
CA ARG A 181 -2.78 3.85 -15.78
C ARG A 181 -1.44 4.57 -15.95
N PHE A 182 -0.55 4.55 -14.95
CA PHE A 182 0.81 5.10 -15.09
C PHE A 182 1.62 4.42 -16.20
N ALA A 183 1.44 3.12 -16.41
CA ALA A 183 2.12 2.36 -17.47
C ALA A 183 1.56 2.63 -18.88
N ARG A 184 0.26 2.92 -19.03
CA ARG A 184 -0.43 2.95 -20.33
C ARG A 184 -0.87 4.33 -20.77
N ASP A 185 -1.39 5.14 -19.86
CA ASP A 185 -2.03 6.40 -20.20
C ASP A 185 -0.98 7.46 -20.60
N PRO A 186 -1.25 8.29 -21.60
CA PRO A 186 -0.30 9.30 -22.08
C PRO A 186 -0.30 10.55 -21.19
N PHE A 187 -0.01 10.37 -19.89
CA PHE A 187 0.08 11.51 -18.99
C PHE A 187 1.19 12.49 -19.43
N PRO A 188 0.93 13.82 -19.41
CA PRO A 188 1.87 14.82 -19.89
C PRO A 188 3.20 14.85 -19.13
N PHE A 189 3.19 14.42 -17.87
CA PHE A 189 4.35 14.49 -16.95
C PHE A 189 5.08 13.15 -16.79
N ILE A 190 4.61 12.09 -17.49
CA ILE A 190 5.21 10.75 -17.50
C ILE A 190 5.79 10.49 -18.89
N ARG A 191 7.11 10.43 -18.96
CA ARG A 191 7.81 10.18 -20.24
C ARG A 191 7.57 8.75 -20.73
N PRO A 192 7.51 8.53 -22.05
CA PRO A 192 7.32 7.19 -22.62
C PRO A 192 8.35 6.15 -22.14
N GLU A 193 9.61 6.56 -22.00
CA GLU A 193 10.69 5.68 -21.52
C GLU A 193 10.55 5.27 -20.05
N THR A 194 9.81 6.05 -19.24
CA THR A 194 9.58 5.71 -17.83
C THR A 194 8.39 4.75 -17.66
N ARG A 195 7.47 4.69 -18.64
CA ARG A 195 6.28 3.82 -18.56
C ARG A 195 6.60 2.33 -18.43
N VAL A 196 7.70 1.86 -19.02
CA VAL A 196 8.13 0.47 -18.91
C VAL A 196 8.44 0.07 -17.46
N TYR A 197 8.96 0.98 -16.67
CA TYR A 197 9.23 0.75 -15.26
C TYR A 197 7.95 0.69 -14.42
N PHE A 198 6.94 1.52 -14.72
CA PHE A 198 5.62 1.39 -14.09
C PHE A 198 4.93 0.08 -14.47
N ALA A 199 5.15 -0.44 -15.69
CA ALA A 199 4.64 -1.74 -16.09
C ALA A 199 5.24 -2.87 -15.24
N ASP A 200 6.52 -2.80 -14.90
CA ASP A 200 7.18 -3.76 -14.02
C ASP A 200 6.60 -3.74 -12.59
N VAL A 201 6.42 -2.55 -12.02
CA VAL A 201 5.78 -2.38 -10.71
C VAL A 201 4.33 -2.90 -10.72
N ARG A 202 3.58 -2.65 -11.80
CA ARG A 202 2.24 -3.19 -11.98
C ARG A 202 2.24 -4.72 -12.00
N ASP A 203 3.18 -5.33 -12.73
CA ASP A 203 3.30 -6.80 -12.81
C ASP A 203 3.64 -7.42 -11.45
N LEU A 204 4.49 -6.75 -10.68
CA LEU A 204 4.78 -7.13 -9.30
C LEU A 204 3.51 -7.08 -8.44
N MET A 205 2.78 -5.96 -8.49
CA MET A 205 1.57 -5.77 -7.70
C MET A 205 0.45 -6.73 -8.10
N ASP A 206 0.35 -7.07 -9.40
CA ASP A 206 -0.60 -8.04 -9.91
C ASP A 206 -0.31 -9.47 -9.38
N ARG A 207 0.97 -9.87 -9.33
CA ARG A 207 1.37 -11.13 -8.70
C ARG A 207 1.04 -11.14 -7.21
N THR A 208 1.36 -10.06 -6.50
CA THR A 208 1.09 -9.90 -5.08
C THR A 208 -0.40 -9.97 -4.77
N ALA A 209 -1.24 -9.30 -5.56
CA ALA A 209 -2.69 -9.35 -5.40
C ALA A 209 -3.25 -10.77 -5.57
N ARG A 210 -2.72 -11.56 -6.51
CA ARG A 210 -3.11 -12.98 -6.65
C ARG A 210 -2.71 -13.83 -5.45
N VAL A 211 -1.55 -13.60 -4.86
CA VAL A 211 -1.13 -14.30 -3.64
C VAL A 211 -2.03 -13.92 -2.48
N ILE A 212 -2.38 -12.65 -2.31
CA ILE A 212 -3.34 -12.19 -1.30
C ILE A 212 -4.70 -12.91 -1.46
N GLU A 213 -5.20 -13.04 -2.70
CA GLU A 213 -6.45 -13.79 -2.96
C GLU A 213 -6.33 -15.28 -2.59
N SER A 214 -5.20 -15.90 -2.85
CA SER A 214 -4.94 -17.28 -2.41
C SER A 214 -4.96 -17.38 -0.87
N HIS A 215 -4.39 -16.41 -0.16
CA HIS A 215 -4.37 -16.39 1.30
C HIS A 215 -5.77 -16.18 1.91
N VAL A 216 -6.69 -15.48 1.24
CA VAL A 216 -8.10 -15.43 1.67
C VAL A 216 -8.68 -16.84 1.75
N SER A 217 -8.47 -17.65 0.70
CA SER A 217 -8.96 -19.04 0.65
C SER A 217 -8.28 -19.92 1.71
N LEU A 218 -6.97 -19.75 1.95
CA LEU A 218 -6.25 -20.45 3.02
C LEU A 218 -6.81 -20.12 4.40
N ALA A 219 -7.11 -18.84 4.68
CA ALA A 219 -7.69 -18.41 5.95
C ALA A 219 -9.09 -19.03 6.19
N GLU A 220 -9.88 -19.18 5.14
CA GLU A 220 -11.18 -19.87 5.20
C GLU A 220 -11.02 -21.36 5.44
N GLY A 221 -10.01 -21.98 4.83
CA GLY A 221 -9.60 -23.35 5.09
C GLY A 221 -9.22 -23.59 6.55
N ALA A 222 -8.34 -22.78 7.11
CA ALA A 222 -7.89 -22.85 8.49
C ALA A 222 -9.06 -22.72 9.49
N LEU A 223 -10.04 -21.83 9.23
CA LEU A 223 -11.26 -21.73 10.02
C LEU A 223 -12.10 -23.01 9.97
N THR A 224 -12.24 -23.61 8.78
CA THR A 224 -12.96 -24.86 8.59
C THR A 224 -12.32 -26.02 9.33
N VAL A 225 -10.98 -26.12 9.28
CA VAL A 225 -10.18 -27.09 10.01
C VAL A 225 -10.40 -26.92 11.53
N TYR A 226 -10.31 -25.69 12.04
CA TYR A 226 -10.55 -25.38 13.45
C TYR A 226 -11.94 -25.84 13.92
N LEU A 227 -13.01 -25.53 13.15
CA LEU A 227 -14.37 -25.93 13.49
C LEU A 227 -14.55 -27.46 13.48
N SER A 228 -13.94 -28.14 12.55
CA SER A 228 -13.98 -29.61 12.45
C SER A 228 -13.25 -30.26 13.64
N ALA A 229 -12.07 -29.76 14.01
CA ALA A 229 -11.27 -30.26 15.13
C ALA A 229 -12.00 -30.06 16.46
N THR A 230 -12.61 -28.89 16.68
CA THR A 230 -13.40 -28.63 17.91
C THR A 230 -14.64 -29.53 18.02
N THR A 231 -15.30 -29.80 16.92
CA THR A 231 -16.46 -30.71 16.89
C THR A 231 -16.06 -32.14 17.21
N SER A 232 -14.95 -32.61 16.63
CA SER A 232 -14.41 -33.97 16.92
C SER A 232 -14.00 -34.13 18.38
N SER A 233 -13.30 -33.15 18.95
CA SER A 233 -12.90 -33.18 20.37
C SER A 233 -14.13 -33.20 21.30
N SER A 234 -15.17 -32.42 20.99
CA SER A 234 -16.42 -32.44 21.78
C SER A 234 -17.14 -33.80 21.70
N ASN A 235 -17.15 -34.42 20.54
CA ASN A 235 -17.76 -35.74 20.35
C ASN A 235 -16.98 -36.86 21.07
N GLU A 236 -15.64 -36.78 21.13
CA GLU A 236 -14.82 -37.69 21.88
C GLU A 236 -15.07 -37.56 23.39
N ALA A 237 -15.13 -36.32 23.90
CA ALA A 237 -15.43 -36.07 25.31
C ALA A 237 -16.82 -36.61 25.71
N MET A 238 -17.83 -36.50 24.85
CA MET A 238 -19.17 -37.07 25.13
C MET A 238 -19.23 -38.58 25.06
N LYS A 239 -18.32 -39.25 24.37
CA LYS A 239 -18.26 -40.73 24.34
C LYS A 239 -17.61 -41.35 25.59
N VAL A 240 -16.84 -40.55 26.31
CA VAL A 240 -16.12 -41.01 27.53
C VAL A 240 -16.95 -40.80 28.82
N LEU A 241 -17.99 -40.00 28.74
CA LEU A 241 -19.01 -39.84 29.81
C LEU A 241 -20.17 -40.84 29.65
#